data_6e21119674d399f7168f2e7a59c54c30
#
_entry.id   6e21119674d399f7168f2e7a59c54c30
#
_cell.length_a   1.000
_cell.length_b   1.000
_cell.length_c   1.000
_cell.angle_alpha   90.00
_cell.angle_beta   90.00
_cell.angle_gamma   90.00
#
_symmetry.space_group_name_H-M   'P 1'
#
loop_
_entity.id
_entity.type
_entity.pdbx_description
1 polymer ?
#
loop_
_entity_poly.entity_id
_entity_poly.type
_entity_poly.pdbx_seq_one_letter_code
_entity_poly.pdbx_strand_id
1 'polypeptide(L)'
;LGDCEKPQYRSFQWGTMIFTSTMAADILFYSLCEWALYANESQVEMMGGMQKWASTYPLFHWGPIAWGFYIVLAVAFGFMIHIRGRDKQKFSEACRPLLGSRVDGVLGRVIDLTAIFALIAGTATTFSLATPLLSRAISHVFGLQDSIGLTIAILLMIAAVYTFTVWFGMKGIAKL
;
A
#
# COMPACT_ATOMS: atom_id res chain seq x y z
N LEU A 1 -7.56 -17.39 15.41
CA LEU A 1 -8.56 -17.09 14.41
C LEU A 1 -8.54 -18.16 13.32
N GLY A 2 -9.54 -19.05 13.28
CA GLY A 2 -9.63 -20.20 12.37
C GLY A 2 -9.06 -21.48 12.95
N ASP A 3 -9.38 -22.61 12.30
CA ASP A 3 -9.05 -23.96 12.77
C ASP A 3 -7.62 -24.39 12.38
N CYS A 4 -6.76 -23.45 11.96
CA CYS A 4 -5.39 -23.77 11.55
C CYS A 4 -4.47 -23.88 12.77
N GLU A 5 -3.94 -25.06 13.03
CA GLU A 5 -2.97 -25.30 14.10
C GLU A 5 -1.59 -24.67 13.82
N LYS A 6 -1.26 -24.39 12.57
CA LYS A 6 0.04 -23.83 12.17
C LYS A 6 -0.11 -22.69 11.20
N PRO A 7 0.75 -21.65 11.30
CA PRO A 7 0.77 -20.56 10.33
C PRO A 7 1.09 -21.07 8.91
N GLN A 8 0.42 -20.53 7.90
CA GLN A 8 0.64 -20.88 6.49
C GLN A 8 2.02 -20.44 5.98
N TYR A 9 2.55 -19.35 6.51
CA TYR A 9 3.84 -18.78 6.12
C TYR A 9 4.81 -18.76 7.29
N ARG A 10 6.12 -18.87 7.00
CA ARG A 10 7.17 -18.68 8.00
C ARG A 10 7.19 -17.20 8.42
N SER A 11 7.60 -16.93 9.68
CA SER A 11 7.62 -15.56 10.23
C SER A 11 8.39 -14.56 9.35
N PHE A 12 9.50 -14.96 8.76
CA PHE A 12 10.26 -14.12 7.84
C PHE A 12 9.49 -13.81 6.56
N GLN A 13 8.87 -14.81 5.92
CA GLN A 13 8.04 -14.61 4.74
C GLN A 13 6.84 -13.70 5.03
N TRP A 14 6.17 -13.94 6.14
CA TRP A 14 5.07 -13.09 6.58
C TRP A 14 5.51 -11.65 6.81
N GLY A 15 6.62 -11.45 7.53
CA GLY A 15 7.17 -10.12 7.80
C GLY A 15 7.57 -9.37 6.52
N THR A 16 8.25 -10.05 5.60
CA THR A 16 8.66 -9.44 4.31
C THR A 16 7.46 -9.13 3.42
N MET A 17 6.44 -9.99 3.37
CA MET A 17 5.22 -9.72 2.61
C MET A 17 4.49 -8.48 3.14
N ILE A 18 4.34 -8.33 4.45
CA ILE A 18 3.73 -7.14 5.05
C ILE A 18 4.56 -5.90 4.75
N PHE A 19 5.87 -5.96 4.99
CA PHE A 19 6.76 -4.83 4.77
C PHE A 19 6.73 -4.36 3.30
N THR A 20 6.86 -5.28 2.34
CA THR A 20 6.91 -4.94 0.92
C THR A 20 5.56 -4.53 0.35
N SER A 21 4.45 -5.06 0.86
CA SER A 21 3.11 -4.78 0.31
C SER A 21 2.55 -3.43 0.74
N THR A 22 2.97 -2.90 1.88
CA THR A 22 2.28 -1.75 2.47
C THR A 22 3.13 -0.50 2.57
N MET A 23 4.46 -0.59 2.78
CA MET A 23 5.17 0.55 3.32
C MET A 23 6.60 0.75 2.88
N ALA A 24 7.23 -0.22 2.21
CA ALA A 24 8.68 -0.15 2.00
C ALA A 24 9.12 1.14 1.30
N ALA A 25 8.50 1.51 0.19
CA ALA A 25 8.85 2.71 -0.56
C ALA A 25 8.47 3.98 0.21
N ASP A 26 7.29 4.00 0.79
CA ASP A 26 6.75 5.17 1.50
C ASP A 26 7.54 5.46 2.77
N ILE A 27 7.83 4.46 3.60
CA ILE A 27 8.64 4.65 4.80
C ILE A 27 10.07 5.09 4.43
N LEU A 28 10.71 4.41 3.48
CA LEU A 28 12.09 4.72 3.10
C LEU A 28 12.23 6.12 2.49
N PHE A 29 11.25 6.56 1.73
CA PHE A 29 11.29 7.89 1.12
C PHE A 29 10.79 8.98 2.08
N TYR A 30 9.56 8.85 2.54
CA TYR A 30 8.92 9.93 3.31
C TYR A 30 9.51 10.11 4.70
N SER A 31 9.99 9.04 5.35
CA SER A 31 10.64 9.19 6.66
C SER A 31 11.84 10.14 6.64
N LEU A 32 12.50 10.26 5.50
CA LEU A 32 13.67 11.13 5.33
C LEU A 32 13.34 12.53 4.85
N CYS A 33 12.28 12.72 4.05
CA CYS A 33 12.01 14.00 3.39
C CYS A 33 10.68 14.66 3.79
N GLU A 34 9.80 13.98 4.49
CA GLU A 34 8.48 14.48 4.81
C GLU A 34 8.51 15.75 5.69
N TRP A 35 9.45 15.83 6.60
CA TRP A 35 9.66 17.04 7.40
C TRP A 35 9.91 18.28 6.55
N ALA A 36 10.63 18.13 5.43
CA ALA A 36 10.92 19.24 4.52
C ALA A 36 9.67 19.69 3.75
N LEU A 37 8.76 18.76 3.45
CA LEU A 37 7.46 19.10 2.84
C LEU A 37 6.63 19.92 3.80
N TYR A 38 6.50 19.50 5.06
CA TYR A 38 5.77 20.25 6.07
C TYR A 38 6.42 21.58 6.43
N ALA A 39 7.74 21.69 6.33
CA ALA A 39 8.46 22.93 6.56
C ALA A 39 8.05 24.06 5.61
N ASN A 40 7.58 23.71 4.41
CA ASN A 40 7.14 24.70 3.41
C ASN A 40 5.64 24.96 3.44
N GLU A 41 4.89 24.33 4.35
CA GLU A 41 3.45 24.53 4.48
C GLU A 41 3.15 25.79 5.30
N SER A 42 2.42 26.74 4.70
CA SER A 42 2.02 27.99 5.34
C SER A 42 1.23 27.78 6.64
N GLN A 43 0.50 26.70 6.74
CA GLN A 43 -0.26 26.35 7.93
C GLN A 43 0.66 25.97 9.09
N VAL A 44 1.77 25.30 8.83
CA VAL A 44 2.78 24.97 9.85
C VAL A 44 3.43 26.24 10.40
N GLU A 45 3.69 27.22 9.52
CA GLU A 45 4.26 28.50 9.91
C GLU A 45 3.29 29.29 10.82
N MET A 46 2.00 29.33 10.48
CA MET A 46 0.96 29.97 11.30
C MET A 46 0.78 29.30 12.67
N MET A 47 1.05 28.02 12.80
CA MET A 47 0.88 27.25 14.05
C MET A 47 2.10 27.33 14.99
N GLY A 48 3.12 28.08 14.68
CA GLY A 48 4.31 28.26 15.51
C GLY A 48 5.62 27.74 14.91
N GLY A 49 5.61 27.48 13.60
CA GLY A 49 6.78 27.26 12.79
C GLY A 49 7.26 25.83 12.68
N MET A 50 8.19 25.64 11.75
CA MET A 50 8.77 24.35 11.35
C MET A 50 9.35 23.56 12.52
N GLN A 51 10.11 24.21 13.41
CA GLN A 51 10.80 23.53 14.52
C GLN A 51 9.84 22.78 15.43
N LYS A 52 8.63 23.30 15.61
CA LYS A 52 7.63 22.72 16.49
C LYS A 52 6.84 21.58 15.83
N TRP A 53 6.52 21.72 14.57
CA TRP A 53 5.52 20.87 13.92
C TRP A 53 6.07 19.94 12.84
N ALA A 54 7.15 20.27 12.16
CA ALA A 54 7.68 19.47 11.07
C ALA A 54 8.04 18.05 11.46
N SER A 55 8.47 17.81 12.72
CA SER A 55 8.71 16.47 13.25
C SER A 55 7.46 15.80 13.82
N THR A 56 6.45 16.58 14.21
CA THR A 56 5.22 16.06 14.81
C THR A 56 4.24 15.57 13.76
N TYR A 57 4.10 16.26 12.63
CA TYR A 57 3.20 15.87 11.54
C TYR A 57 3.50 14.48 10.96
N PRO A 58 4.75 14.08 10.70
CA PRO A 58 5.05 12.72 10.27
C PRO A 58 4.56 11.64 11.24
N LEU A 59 4.56 11.93 12.55
CA LEU A 59 4.03 10.99 13.55
C LEU A 59 2.50 10.81 13.43
N PHE A 60 1.78 11.84 13.03
CA PHE A 60 0.35 11.70 12.72
C PHE A 60 0.13 10.93 11.43
N HIS A 61 0.91 11.22 10.39
CA HIS A 61 0.78 10.57 9.10
C HIS A 61 1.13 9.07 9.15
N TRP A 62 2.19 8.72 9.86
CA TRP A 62 2.69 7.32 9.99
C TRP A 62 2.30 6.63 11.30
N GLY A 63 1.63 7.35 12.18
CA GLY A 63 1.26 6.89 13.50
C GLY A 63 -0.10 6.19 13.57
N PRO A 64 -0.66 6.04 14.77
CA PRO A 64 -1.87 5.27 15.04
C PRO A 64 -3.10 5.71 14.25
N ILE A 65 -3.17 6.98 13.83
CA ILE A 65 -4.33 7.51 13.09
C ILE A 65 -4.43 6.85 11.71
N ALA A 66 -3.34 6.87 10.92
CA ALA A 66 -3.31 6.24 9.61
C ALA A 66 -3.50 4.72 9.72
N TRP A 67 -2.82 4.08 10.67
CA TRP A 67 -2.97 2.66 10.94
C TRP A 67 -4.38 2.28 11.38
N GLY A 68 -5.10 3.17 12.07
CA GLY A 68 -6.48 2.96 12.45
C GLY A 68 -7.39 2.68 11.25
N PHE A 69 -7.20 3.35 10.13
CA PHE A 69 -7.94 3.07 8.89
C PHE A 69 -7.64 1.68 8.34
N TYR A 70 -6.38 1.26 8.33
CA TYR A 70 -5.99 -0.09 7.88
C TYR A 70 -6.51 -1.18 8.78
N ILE A 71 -6.52 -0.98 10.10
CA ILE A 71 -7.03 -1.96 11.08
C ILE A 71 -8.50 -2.26 10.83
N VAL A 72 -9.33 -1.26 10.56
CA VAL A 72 -10.76 -1.46 10.28
C VAL A 72 -10.96 -2.41 9.09
N LEU A 73 -10.24 -2.17 7.99
CA LEU A 73 -10.30 -3.05 6.82
C LEU A 73 -9.73 -4.44 7.11
N ALA A 74 -8.60 -4.52 7.80
CA ALA A 74 -7.96 -5.79 8.15
C ALA A 74 -8.88 -6.66 9.02
N VAL A 75 -9.57 -6.07 9.99
CA VAL A 75 -10.54 -6.77 10.85
C VAL A 75 -11.73 -7.24 10.03
N ALA A 76 -12.30 -6.38 9.17
CA ALA A 76 -13.45 -6.72 8.34
C ALA A 76 -13.15 -7.90 7.40
N PHE A 77 -12.02 -7.83 6.67
CA PHE A 77 -11.59 -8.89 5.78
C PHE A 77 -11.14 -10.16 6.52
N GLY A 78 -10.41 -10.01 7.62
CA GLY A 78 -9.99 -11.13 8.45
C GLY A 78 -11.18 -11.90 9.00
N PHE A 79 -12.21 -11.20 9.49
CA PHE A 79 -13.44 -11.83 9.96
C PHE A 79 -14.21 -12.51 8.82
N MET A 80 -14.31 -11.86 7.66
CA MET A 80 -14.97 -12.40 6.48
C MET A 80 -14.32 -13.71 6.02
N ILE A 81 -13.00 -13.73 5.90
CA ILE A 81 -12.25 -14.86 5.37
C ILE A 81 -12.16 -15.98 6.42
N HIS A 82 -11.71 -15.68 7.64
CA HIS A 82 -11.35 -16.70 8.62
C HIS A 82 -12.51 -17.17 9.51
N ILE A 83 -13.50 -16.31 9.77
CA ILE A 83 -14.65 -16.66 10.63
C ILE A 83 -15.85 -17.06 9.79
N ARG A 84 -16.13 -16.34 8.72
CA ARG A 84 -17.28 -16.62 7.86
C ARG A 84 -16.98 -17.57 6.71
N GLY A 85 -15.73 -17.93 6.49
CA GLY A 85 -15.32 -18.85 5.44
C GLY A 85 -15.70 -18.39 4.02
N ARG A 86 -15.66 -17.07 3.76
CA ARG A 86 -15.99 -16.51 2.45
C ARG A 86 -14.77 -16.51 1.55
N ASP A 87 -14.87 -17.20 0.41
CA ASP A 87 -13.76 -17.32 -0.56
C ASP A 87 -13.57 -16.08 -1.43
N LYS A 88 -14.61 -15.25 -1.56
CA LYS A 88 -14.56 -14.05 -2.40
C LYS A 88 -13.95 -12.88 -1.67
N GLN A 89 -12.74 -12.51 -2.01
CA GLN A 89 -12.03 -11.34 -1.47
C GLN A 89 -12.50 -10.04 -2.14
N LYS A 90 -13.75 -9.66 -1.89
CA LYS A 90 -14.38 -8.45 -2.45
C LYS A 90 -14.80 -7.50 -1.33
N PHE A 91 -14.71 -6.20 -1.57
CA PHE A 91 -15.19 -5.19 -0.62
C PHE A 91 -16.69 -5.28 -0.38
N SER A 92 -17.47 -5.55 -1.43
CA SER A 92 -18.89 -5.79 -1.30
C SER A 92 -19.19 -6.97 -0.36
N GLU A 93 -18.41 -8.04 -0.43
CA GLU A 93 -18.57 -9.20 0.43
C GLU A 93 -18.25 -8.89 1.91
N ALA A 94 -17.26 -8.04 2.16
CA ALA A 94 -16.97 -7.54 3.51
C ALA A 94 -18.13 -6.69 4.09
N CYS A 95 -18.87 -6.00 3.23
CA CYS A 95 -20.06 -5.23 3.61
C CYS A 95 -21.33 -6.07 3.78
N ARG A 96 -21.33 -7.34 3.39
CA ARG A 96 -22.51 -8.22 3.45
C ARG A 96 -23.18 -8.31 4.82
N PRO A 97 -22.48 -8.27 5.96
CA PRO A 97 -23.13 -8.26 7.26
C PRO A 97 -24.09 -7.09 7.49
N LEU A 98 -23.80 -5.95 6.86
CA LEU A 98 -24.60 -4.72 6.97
C LEU A 98 -25.65 -4.62 5.87
N LEU A 99 -25.30 -5.02 4.64
CA LEU A 99 -26.12 -4.80 3.45
C LEU A 99 -26.93 -6.04 3.00
N GLY A 100 -26.65 -7.20 3.59
CA GLY A 100 -27.32 -8.45 3.25
C GLY A 100 -27.19 -8.84 1.77
N SER A 101 -28.29 -9.24 1.14
CA SER A 101 -28.34 -9.62 -0.28
C SER A 101 -28.17 -8.45 -1.26
N ARG A 102 -28.23 -7.19 -0.79
CA ARG A 102 -28.04 -6.02 -1.66
C ARG A 102 -26.64 -5.96 -2.29
N VAL A 103 -25.67 -6.64 -1.69
CA VAL A 103 -24.30 -6.74 -2.24
C VAL A 103 -24.22 -7.58 -3.52
N ASP A 104 -25.20 -8.42 -3.80
CA ASP A 104 -25.25 -9.24 -5.02
C ASP A 104 -25.79 -8.44 -6.24
N GLY A 105 -26.32 -7.25 -6.00
CA GLY A 105 -26.88 -6.37 -7.00
C GLY A 105 -25.96 -5.25 -7.47
N VAL A 106 -26.59 -4.16 -7.95
CA VAL A 106 -25.89 -2.98 -8.46
C VAL A 106 -25.03 -2.32 -7.37
N LEU A 107 -25.53 -2.25 -6.14
CA LEU A 107 -24.79 -1.64 -5.03
C LEU A 107 -23.44 -2.34 -4.77
N GLY A 108 -23.43 -3.67 -4.76
CA GLY A 108 -22.17 -4.42 -4.60
C GLY A 108 -21.19 -4.19 -5.75
N ARG A 109 -21.68 -4.07 -7.00
CA ARG A 109 -20.83 -3.74 -8.15
C ARG A 109 -20.22 -2.34 -8.01
N VAL A 110 -21.00 -1.35 -7.57
CA VAL A 110 -20.50 0.01 -7.34
C VAL A 110 -19.41 0.00 -6.27
N ILE A 111 -19.61 -0.69 -5.14
CA ILE A 111 -18.63 -0.82 -4.08
C ILE A 111 -17.33 -1.45 -4.62
N ASP A 112 -17.44 -2.56 -5.34
CA ASP A 112 -16.26 -3.27 -5.88
C ASP A 112 -15.53 -2.42 -6.93
N LEU A 113 -16.24 -1.74 -7.82
CA LEU A 113 -15.64 -0.84 -8.82
C LEU A 113 -14.94 0.35 -8.15
N THR A 114 -15.56 0.96 -7.16
CA THR A 114 -14.93 2.06 -6.40
C THR A 114 -13.64 1.59 -5.74
N ALA A 115 -13.65 0.40 -5.15
CA ALA A 115 -12.44 -0.18 -4.55
C ALA A 115 -11.34 -0.46 -5.58
N ILE A 116 -11.71 -1.00 -6.77
CA ILE A 116 -10.77 -1.23 -7.85
C ILE A 116 -10.15 0.08 -8.34
N PHE A 117 -10.95 1.11 -8.58
CA PHE A 117 -10.45 2.42 -8.98
C PHE A 117 -9.53 3.06 -7.92
N ALA A 118 -9.89 2.93 -6.64
CA ALA A 118 -9.05 3.40 -5.53
C ALA A 118 -7.69 2.68 -5.50
N LEU A 119 -7.67 1.35 -5.68
CA LEU A 119 -6.44 0.57 -5.75
C LEU A 119 -5.57 0.97 -6.94
N ILE A 120 -6.17 1.16 -8.13
CA ILE A 120 -5.46 1.60 -9.33
C ILE A 120 -4.86 2.99 -9.10
N ALA A 121 -5.65 3.94 -8.57
CA ALA A 121 -5.19 5.29 -8.31
C ALA A 121 -4.04 5.32 -7.27
N GLY A 122 -4.17 4.59 -6.17
CA GLY A 122 -3.13 4.48 -5.15
C GLY A 122 -1.84 3.88 -5.71
N THR A 123 -1.96 2.81 -6.49
CA THR A 123 -0.80 2.18 -7.15
C THR A 123 -0.13 3.13 -8.14
N ALA A 124 -0.92 3.83 -8.97
CA ALA A 124 -0.39 4.80 -9.92
C ALA A 124 0.35 5.94 -9.22
N THR A 125 -0.18 6.46 -8.11
CA THR A 125 0.47 7.50 -7.30
C THR A 125 1.80 7.00 -6.75
N THR A 126 1.84 5.82 -6.15
CA THR A 126 3.07 5.23 -5.61
C THR A 126 4.13 5.07 -6.71
N PHE A 127 3.78 4.51 -7.87
CA PHE A 127 4.75 4.34 -8.96
C PHE A 127 5.20 5.66 -9.58
N SER A 128 4.36 6.68 -9.62
CA SER A 128 4.73 7.99 -10.14
C SER A 128 5.82 8.67 -9.32
N LEU A 129 5.87 8.40 -8.03
CA LEU A 129 6.87 8.93 -7.10
C LEU A 129 8.10 8.02 -6.97
N ALA A 130 7.88 6.74 -6.77
CA ALA A 130 8.94 5.78 -6.47
C ALA A 130 9.83 5.47 -7.69
N THR A 131 9.27 5.39 -8.89
CA THR A 131 10.03 4.99 -10.09
C THR A 131 11.09 6.02 -10.50
N PRO A 132 10.82 7.33 -10.56
CA PRO A 132 11.85 8.33 -10.84
C PRO A 132 12.95 8.37 -9.79
N LEU A 133 12.61 8.14 -8.52
CA LEU A 133 13.60 8.08 -7.43
C LEU A 133 14.53 6.88 -7.60
N LEU A 134 13.97 5.72 -7.89
CA LEU A 134 14.75 4.51 -8.15
C LEU A 134 15.63 4.69 -9.38
N SER A 135 15.13 5.34 -10.44
CA SER A 135 15.91 5.68 -11.62
C SER A 135 17.12 6.54 -11.28
N ARG A 136 16.93 7.60 -10.50
CA ARG A 136 18.03 8.46 -10.03
C ARG A 136 19.02 7.71 -9.15
N ALA A 137 18.55 6.88 -8.24
CA ALA A 137 19.41 6.07 -7.39
C ALA A 137 20.29 5.11 -8.23
N ILE A 138 19.71 4.42 -9.20
CA ILE A 138 20.41 3.53 -10.12
C ILE A 138 21.41 4.32 -10.97
N SER A 139 21.02 5.46 -11.53
CA SER A 139 21.91 6.35 -12.30
C SER A 139 23.12 6.75 -11.47
N HIS A 140 22.91 7.15 -10.23
CA HIS A 140 23.98 7.56 -9.34
C HIS A 140 24.94 6.42 -8.98
N VAL A 141 24.41 5.25 -8.66
CA VAL A 141 25.22 4.08 -8.25
C VAL A 141 26.03 3.52 -9.42
N PHE A 142 25.46 3.47 -10.60
CA PHE A 142 26.10 2.87 -11.78
C PHE A 142 26.75 3.90 -12.73
N GLY A 143 26.73 5.19 -12.38
CA GLY A 143 27.29 6.24 -13.23
C GLY A 143 26.56 6.42 -14.57
N LEU A 144 25.27 6.04 -14.62
CA LEU A 144 24.43 6.19 -15.80
C LEU A 144 23.87 7.60 -15.90
N GLN A 145 23.54 8.05 -17.10
CA GLN A 145 22.81 9.31 -17.25
C GLN A 145 21.36 9.15 -16.80
N ASP A 146 20.90 10.05 -15.95
CA ASP A 146 19.48 10.13 -15.60
C ASP A 146 18.65 10.50 -16.82
N SER A 147 17.77 9.62 -17.23
CA SER A 147 16.96 9.78 -18.44
C SER A 147 15.58 9.20 -18.26
N ILE A 148 14.64 9.81 -18.98
CA ILE A 148 13.26 9.31 -19.02
C ILE A 148 13.19 7.87 -19.57
N GLY A 149 14.11 7.49 -20.47
CA GLY A 149 14.22 6.14 -21.01
C GLY A 149 14.57 5.12 -19.93
N LEU A 150 15.48 5.46 -19.01
CA LEU A 150 15.82 4.61 -17.87
C LEU A 150 14.63 4.45 -16.92
N THR A 151 13.94 5.54 -16.62
CA THR A 151 12.73 5.51 -15.79
C THR A 151 11.64 4.61 -16.40
N ILE A 152 11.40 4.72 -17.69
CA ILE A 152 10.43 3.86 -18.40
C ILE A 152 10.86 2.39 -18.37
N ALA A 153 12.14 2.11 -18.62
CA ALA A 153 12.66 0.74 -18.58
C ALA A 153 12.48 0.11 -17.19
N ILE A 154 12.77 0.86 -16.14
CA ILE A 154 12.55 0.41 -14.75
C ILE A 154 11.07 0.17 -14.47
N LEU A 155 10.20 1.08 -14.89
CA LEU A 155 8.76 0.94 -14.72
C LEU A 155 8.23 -0.33 -15.42
N LEU A 156 8.66 -0.57 -16.66
CA LEU A 156 8.27 -1.77 -17.41
C LEU A 156 8.80 -3.05 -16.76
N MET A 157 10.03 -3.02 -16.26
CA MET A 157 10.61 -4.14 -15.52
C MET A 157 9.80 -4.45 -14.26
N ILE A 158 9.49 -3.44 -13.46
CA ILE A 158 8.66 -3.59 -12.26
C ILE A 158 7.28 -4.15 -12.63
N ALA A 159 6.62 -3.58 -13.64
CA ALA A 159 5.32 -4.05 -14.11
C ALA A 159 5.35 -5.51 -14.56
N ALA A 160 6.40 -5.93 -15.28
CA ALA A 160 6.61 -7.32 -15.67
C ALA A 160 6.76 -8.23 -14.45
N VAL A 161 7.63 -7.87 -13.49
CA VAL A 161 7.84 -8.65 -12.26
C VAL A 161 6.52 -8.82 -11.50
N TYR A 162 5.78 -7.74 -11.29
CA TYR A 162 4.48 -7.80 -10.61
C TYR A 162 3.47 -8.66 -11.36
N THR A 163 3.37 -8.50 -12.69
CA THR A 163 2.44 -9.28 -13.51
C THR A 163 2.73 -10.78 -13.41
N PHE A 164 4.00 -11.16 -13.56
CA PHE A 164 4.41 -12.57 -13.41
C PHE A 164 4.16 -13.08 -11.99
N THR A 165 4.46 -12.27 -10.97
CA THR A 165 4.25 -12.65 -9.57
C THR A 165 2.77 -12.90 -9.27
N VAL A 166 1.90 -12.02 -9.75
CA VAL A 166 0.44 -12.16 -9.59
C VAL A 166 -0.10 -13.36 -10.37
N TRP A 167 0.45 -13.66 -11.53
CA TRP A 167 0.09 -14.83 -12.32
C TRP A 167 0.29 -16.13 -11.52
N PHE A 168 1.35 -16.23 -10.74
CA PHE A 168 1.59 -17.37 -9.85
C PHE A 168 0.82 -17.31 -8.53
N GLY A 169 0.04 -16.26 -8.30
CA GLY A 169 -0.78 -16.05 -7.11
C GLY A 169 0.04 -15.93 -5.83
N MET A 170 -0.57 -16.25 -4.68
CA MET A 170 0.08 -16.12 -3.37
C MET A 170 1.41 -16.88 -3.24
N LYS A 171 1.57 -18.00 -3.96
CA LYS A 171 2.84 -18.74 -3.99
C LYS A 171 3.95 -17.95 -4.71
N GLY A 172 3.61 -17.17 -5.71
CA GLY A 172 4.53 -16.26 -6.39
C GLY A 172 4.95 -15.10 -5.47
N ILE A 173 3.97 -14.46 -4.85
CA ILE A 173 4.20 -13.35 -3.91
C ILE A 173 5.08 -13.77 -2.72
N ALA A 174 4.87 -14.97 -2.18
CA ALA A 174 5.66 -15.48 -1.06
C ALA A 174 7.12 -15.84 -1.42
N LYS A 175 7.43 -15.96 -2.72
CA LYS A 175 8.80 -16.24 -3.22
C LYS A 175 9.55 -14.98 -3.65
N LEU A 176 8.86 -13.89 -3.93
CA LEU A 176 9.43 -12.59 -4.28
C LEU A 176 10.10 -11.95 -3.05
#